data_a1caa3d0db766b434ec7ba97d2ab92cc
#
_entry.id   a1caa3d0db766b434ec7ba97d2ab92cc
#
_cell.length_a   1.000
_cell.length_b   1.000
_cell.length_c   1.000
_cell.angle_alpha   90.00
_cell.angle_beta   90.00
_cell.angle_gamma   90.00
#
_symmetry.space_group_name_H-M   'P 1'
#
loop_
_entity.id
_entity.type
_entity.pdbx_description
1 polymer ?
#
loop_
_entity_poly.entity_id
_entity_poly.type
_entity_poly.pdbx_seq_one_letter_code
_entity_poly.pdbx_strand_id
1 'polypeptide(L)'
;DKRTYDEKTQLWKHAWDETHQQFWADKENGKSQHTWARALGWYVMAMTECLDAMPEDYARRGEVIDLLNKAMASVVKYQDKKTGVWYDVMDVKDPRNYLESTASSMFAYVLLKGYRKGYLAKEYQDAGIKAYKGILKNFIQVNPDKTISLTKCCSVSGLGPGPGPYVTKPNFKRDG
;
A
#
# COMPACT_ATOMS: atom_id res chain seq x y z
N ASP A 1 15.33 -4.10 0.36
CA ASP A 1 14.12 -4.37 1.17
C ASP A 1 14.45 -4.61 2.64
N LYS A 2 15.55 -5.29 2.99
CA LYS A 2 15.95 -5.57 4.39
C LYS A 2 16.08 -4.30 5.23
N ARG A 3 16.53 -3.20 4.65
CA ARG A 3 16.76 -1.93 5.36
C ARG A 3 15.47 -1.25 5.80
N THR A 4 14.41 -1.37 5.02
CA THR A 4 13.12 -0.73 5.30
C THR A 4 12.09 -1.66 5.94
N TYR A 5 12.33 -2.98 5.92
CA TYR A 5 11.42 -3.93 6.57
C TYR A 5 11.46 -3.80 8.09
N ASP A 6 10.28 -3.71 8.70
CA ASP A 6 10.09 -3.62 10.15
C ASP A 6 9.45 -4.92 10.68
N GLU A 7 10.20 -5.67 11.46
CA GLU A 7 9.78 -6.96 12.01
C GLU A 7 8.55 -6.84 12.94
N LYS A 8 8.44 -5.73 13.65
CA LYS A 8 7.34 -5.51 14.61
C LYS A 8 6.00 -5.35 13.90
N THR A 9 5.95 -4.55 12.86
CA THR A 9 4.74 -4.31 12.07
C THR A 9 4.59 -5.29 10.91
N GLN A 10 5.68 -5.92 10.49
CA GLN A 10 5.78 -6.76 9.29
C GLN A 10 5.54 -5.96 8.00
N LEU A 11 5.75 -4.66 8.03
CA LEU A 11 5.59 -3.75 6.89
C LEU A 11 6.94 -3.19 6.45
N TRP A 12 6.98 -2.67 5.23
CA TRP A 12 8.10 -1.90 4.71
C TRP A 12 7.90 -0.43 5.00
N LYS A 13 8.88 0.16 5.69
CA LYS A 13 8.89 1.60 5.94
C LYS A 13 9.18 2.35 4.64
N HIS A 14 8.73 3.57 4.59
CA HIS A 14 8.69 4.45 3.44
C HIS A 14 10.09 4.92 3.00
N ALA A 15 11.02 5.06 3.95
CA ALA A 15 12.41 5.45 3.69
C ALA A 15 13.37 4.90 4.74
N TRP A 16 14.64 5.00 4.41
CA TRP A 16 15.75 4.64 5.27
C TRP A 16 16.91 5.65 5.09
N ASP A 17 17.46 6.14 6.20
CA ASP A 17 18.61 7.01 6.25
C ASP A 17 19.82 6.25 6.77
N GLU A 18 20.83 6.09 5.94
CA GLU A 18 22.05 5.36 6.28
C GLU A 18 22.82 6.00 7.44
N THR A 19 22.75 7.32 7.55
CA THR A 19 23.47 8.08 8.58
C THR A 19 22.71 8.21 9.89
N HIS A 20 21.42 7.88 9.90
CA HIS A 20 20.48 8.04 11.02
C HIS A 20 20.37 9.50 11.54
N GLN A 21 20.74 10.47 10.72
CA GLN A 21 20.80 11.89 11.13
C GLN A 21 19.55 12.67 10.75
N GLN A 22 18.82 12.23 9.75
CA GLN A 22 17.61 12.91 9.31
C GLN A 22 16.59 13.02 10.45
N PHE A 23 15.87 14.15 10.49
CA PHE A 23 14.90 14.45 11.56
C PHE A 23 13.73 13.47 11.64
N TRP A 24 13.41 12.81 10.54
CA TRP A 24 12.34 11.82 10.42
C TRP A 24 12.81 10.38 10.70
N ALA A 25 14.12 10.14 10.68
CA ALA A 25 14.69 8.82 10.83
C ALA A 25 14.75 8.39 12.30
N ASP A 26 14.46 7.14 12.54
CA ASP A 26 14.74 6.49 13.81
C ASP A 26 16.26 6.48 14.05
N LYS A 27 16.68 6.90 15.24
CA LYS A 27 18.10 7.09 15.56
C LYS A 27 18.88 5.79 15.75
N GLU A 28 18.19 4.69 15.98
CA GLU A 28 18.83 3.38 16.16
C GLU A 28 18.99 2.64 14.84
N ASN A 29 18.00 2.71 13.96
CA ASN A 29 17.94 1.88 12.76
C ASN A 29 17.79 2.64 11.44
N GLY A 30 17.64 3.97 11.48
CA GLY A 30 17.55 4.84 10.30
C GLY A 30 16.22 4.77 9.54
N LYS A 31 15.26 3.97 9.97
CA LYS A 31 13.99 3.80 9.25
C LYS A 31 13.05 4.99 9.49
N SER A 32 12.21 5.29 8.51
CA SER A 32 11.06 6.16 8.74
C SER A 32 10.06 5.49 9.68
N GLN A 33 9.32 6.28 10.46
CA GLN A 33 8.56 5.76 11.58
C GLN A 33 7.32 4.96 11.18
N HIS A 34 6.65 5.38 10.09
CA HIS A 34 5.39 4.78 9.67
C HIS A 34 5.42 4.29 8.23
N THR A 35 4.45 3.45 7.89
CA THR A 35 4.27 2.92 6.54
C THR A 35 3.14 3.66 5.84
N TRP A 36 3.51 4.50 4.87
CA TRP A 36 2.56 5.13 3.97
C TRP A 36 2.06 4.12 2.94
N ALA A 37 0.75 3.89 2.92
CA ALA A 37 0.14 2.85 2.11
C ALA A 37 0.45 2.98 0.61
N ARG A 38 0.45 4.20 0.05
CA ARG A 38 0.77 4.43 -1.36
C ARG A 38 2.22 4.08 -1.71
N ALA A 39 3.17 4.34 -0.82
CA ALA A 39 4.56 3.95 -1.05
C ALA A 39 4.71 2.43 -1.13
N LEU A 40 4.06 1.70 -0.20
CA LEU A 40 4.00 0.24 -0.26
C LEU A 40 3.23 -0.24 -1.50
N GLY A 41 2.16 0.46 -1.89
CA GLY A 41 1.41 0.20 -3.12
C GLY A 41 2.29 0.24 -4.37
N TRP A 42 3.11 1.26 -4.52
CA TRP A 42 4.09 1.35 -5.61
C TRP A 42 5.09 0.20 -5.59
N TYR A 43 5.57 -0.16 -4.41
CA TYR A 43 6.54 -1.24 -4.25
C TYR A 43 5.98 -2.60 -4.73
N VAL A 44 4.77 -2.97 -4.29
CA VAL A 44 4.15 -4.25 -4.70
C VAL A 44 3.69 -4.24 -6.17
N MET A 45 3.23 -3.08 -6.68
CA MET A 45 2.92 -2.94 -8.10
C MET A 45 4.17 -3.12 -8.96
N ALA A 46 5.28 -2.46 -8.60
CA ALA A 46 6.53 -2.58 -9.35
C ALA A 46 7.00 -4.04 -9.43
N MET A 47 6.95 -4.80 -8.32
CA MET A 47 7.29 -6.22 -8.35
C MET A 47 6.36 -7.01 -9.29
N THR A 48 5.06 -6.73 -9.26
CA THR A 48 4.06 -7.42 -10.10
C THR A 48 4.29 -7.13 -11.58
N GLU A 49 4.59 -5.89 -11.96
CA GLU A 49 4.88 -5.50 -13.34
C GLU A 49 6.24 -6.05 -13.82
N CYS A 50 7.24 -6.03 -12.95
CA CYS A 50 8.54 -6.63 -13.26
C CYS A 50 8.42 -8.14 -13.52
N LEU A 51 7.57 -8.86 -12.78
CA LEU A 51 7.34 -10.28 -12.99
C LEU A 51 6.70 -10.58 -14.36
N ASP A 52 5.87 -9.70 -14.87
CA ASP A 52 5.28 -9.86 -16.22
C ASP A 52 6.33 -9.73 -17.33
N ALA A 53 7.32 -8.85 -17.15
CA ALA A 53 8.39 -8.62 -18.12
C ALA A 53 9.59 -9.56 -17.92
N MET A 54 9.71 -10.20 -16.77
CA MET A 54 10.84 -11.05 -16.42
C MET A 54 10.68 -12.44 -17.06
N PRO A 55 11.69 -12.97 -17.75
CA PRO A 55 11.64 -14.33 -18.30
C PRO A 55 11.31 -15.38 -17.22
N GLU A 56 10.59 -16.42 -17.60
CA GLU A 56 10.15 -17.46 -16.65
C GLU A 56 11.36 -18.27 -16.09
N ASP A 57 12.41 -18.43 -16.87
CA ASP A 57 13.65 -19.10 -16.52
C ASP A 57 14.69 -18.21 -15.83
N TYR A 58 14.36 -16.94 -15.55
CA TYR A 58 15.28 -16.05 -14.87
C TYR A 58 15.59 -16.55 -13.45
N ALA A 59 16.87 -16.78 -13.17
CA ALA A 59 17.33 -17.48 -11.96
C ALA A 59 16.82 -16.86 -10.63
N ARG A 60 16.56 -15.56 -10.59
CA ARG A 60 16.09 -14.87 -9.39
C ARG A 60 14.60 -14.54 -9.40
N ARG A 61 13.85 -15.06 -10.37
CA ARG A 61 12.40 -14.81 -10.47
C ARG A 61 11.65 -15.27 -9.21
N GLY A 62 12.01 -16.43 -8.66
CA GLY A 62 11.46 -16.98 -7.42
C GLY A 62 11.62 -16.04 -6.22
N GLU A 63 12.78 -15.40 -6.09
CA GLU A 63 13.02 -14.44 -5.00
C GLU A 63 12.05 -13.24 -5.05
N VAL A 64 11.70 -12.77 -6.24
CA VAL A 64 10.73 -11.65 -6.41
C VAL A 64 9.32 -12.13 -6.07
N ILE A 65 8.94 -13.35 -6.46
CA ILE A 65 7.65 -13.96 -6.10
C ILE A 65 7.54 -14.13 -4.58
N ASP A 66 8.56 -14.63 -3.92
CA ASP A 66 8.59 -14.81 -2.47
C ASP A 66 8.47 -13.48 -1.74
N LEU A 67 9.18 -12.46 -2.22
CA LEU A 67 9.12 -11.12 -1.66
C LEU A 67 7.73 -10.49 -1.84
N LEU A 68 7.11 -10.67 -3.02
CA LEU A 68 5.74 -10.23 -3.29
C LEU A 68 4.75 -10.92 -2.35
N ASN A 69 4.87 -12.25 -2.17
CA ASN A 69 4.01 -13.01 -1.25
C ASN A 69 4.17 -12.50 0.19
N LYS A 70 5.40 -12.29 0.66
CA LYS A 70 5.66 -11.73 1.99
C LYS A 70 5.01 -10.36 2.17
N ALA A 71 5.14 -9.48 1.18
CA ALA A 71 4.55 -8.15 1.22
C ALA A 71 3.03 -8.20 1.20
N MET A 72 2.43 -9.04 0.36
CA MET A 72 0.98 -9.13 0.24
C MET A 72 0.32 -9.80 1.44
N ALA A 73 0.99 -10.74 2.12
CA ALA A 73 0.54 -11.27 3.40
C ALA A 73 0.39 -10.15 4.44
N SER A 74 1.37 -9.26 4.50
CA SER A 74 1.32 -8.08 5.38
C SER A 74 0.21 -7.11 4.96
N VAL A 75 0.11 -6.80 3.67
CA VAL A 75 -0.96 -5.93 3.14
C VAL A 75 -2.34 -6.46 3.54
N VAL A 76 -2.62 -7.74 3.35
CA VAL A 76 -3.91 -8.35 3.69
C VAL A 76 -4.18 -8.33 5.19
N LYS A 77 -3.16 -8.49 6.03
CA LYS A 77 -3.28 -8.37 7.49
C LYS A 77 -3.81 -7.00 7.93
N TYR A 78 -3.47 -5.95 7.21
CA TYR A 78 -3.90 -4.56 7.49
C TYR A 78 -5.16 -4.14 6.71
N GLN A 79 -5.76 -5.03 5.94
CA GLN A 79 -7.03 -4.74 5.26
C GLN A 79 -8.14 -4.49 6.28
N ASP A 80 -8.81 -3.36 6.20
CA ASP A 80 -9.94 -3.05 7.10
C ASP A 80 -11.07 -4.08 6.92
N LYS A 81 -11.44 -4.73 8.00
CA LYS A 81 -12.40 -5.85 7.96
C LYS A 81 -13.80 -5.42 7.54
N LYS A 82 -14.19 -4.18 7.85
CA LYS A 82 -15.53 -3.65 7.59
C LYS A 82 -15.68 -3.16 6.15
N THR A 83 -14.68 -2.43 5.66
CA THR A 83 -14.74 -1.76 4.35
C THR A 83 -14.03 -2.52 3.24
N GLY A 84 -13.04 -3.35 3.58
CA GLY A 84 -12.23 -4.09 2.62
C GLY A 84 -11.11 -3.28 1.96
N VAL A 85 -10.91 -2.03 2.35
CA VAL A 85 -9.86 -1.14 1.84
C VAL A 85 -8.84 -0.79 2.93
N TRP A 86 -7.88 0.08 2.66
CA TRP A 86 -6.80 0.39 3.59
C TRP A 86 -6.78 1.87 3.96
N TYR A 87 -6.26 2.13 5.16
CA TYR A 87 -5.96 3.47 5.65
C TYR A 87 -4.70 4.03 5.01
N ASP A 88 -4.62 5.37 4.91
CA ASP A 88 -3.47 6.09 4.34
C ASP A 88 -2.15 5.76 5.03
N VAL A 89 -2.16 5.64 6.35
CA VAL A 89 -1.02 5.17 7.15
C VAL A 89 -1.37 3.84 7.80
N MET A 90 -0.71 2.77 7.35
CA MET A 90 -1.14 1.41 7.64
C MET A 90 -0.99 1.01 9.12
N ASP A 91 0.05 1.49 9.78
CA ASP A 91 0.45 1.12 11.14
C ASP A 91 0.07 2.15 12.21
N VAL A 92 -0.83 3.09 11.90
CA VAL A 92 -1.24 4.16 12.82
C VAL A 92 -2.73 4.08 13.13
N LYS A 93 -3.04 4.01 14.43
CA LYS A 93 -4.42 4.16 14.95
C LYS A 93 -4.60 5.60 15.44
N ASP A 94 -5.01 6.47 14.54
CA ASP A 94 -5.28 7.89 14.81
C ASP A 94 -6.64 8.25 14.18
N PRO A 95 -7.53 8.98 14.87
CA PRO A 95 -8.85 9.34 14.33
C PRO A 95 -8.78 10.23 13.08
N ARG A 96 -7.65 10.89 12.82
CA ARG A 96 -7.40 11.67 11.60
C ARG A 96 -6.97 10.81 10.41
N ASN A 97 -6.57 9.54 10.65
CA ASN A 97 -6.21 8.62 9.59
C ASN A 97 -7.46 8.20 8.82
N TYR A 98 -7.42 8.22 7.52
CA TYR A 98 -8.58 7.98 6.67
C TYR A 98 -8.34 6.82 5.69
N LEU A 99 -9.41 6.21 5.20
CA LEU A 99 -9.36 5.22 4.14
C LEU A 99 -8.91 5.90 2.84
N GLU A 100 -7.88 5.34 2.19
CA GLU A 100 -7.20 5.98 1.06
C GLU A 100 -7.40 5.20 -0.23
N SER A 101 -7.83 5.88 -1.28
CA SER A 101 -8.29 5.24 -2.52
C SER A 101 -7.17 4.74 -3.40
N THR A 102 -6.06 5.49 -3.52
CA THR A 102 -5.01 5.15 -4.49
C THR A 102 -4.23 3.91 -4.08
N ALA A 103 -3.81 3.82 -2.81
CA ALA A 103 -3.17 2.64 -2.28
C ALA A 103 -4.09 1.43 -2.29
N SER A 104 -5.38 1.63 -1.91
CA SER A 104 -6.38 0.56 -1.97
C SER A 104 -6.56 0.01 -3.38
N SER A 105 -6.52 0.87 -4.39
CA SER A 105 -6.60 0.47 -5.80
C SER A 105 -5.36 -0.32 -6.24
N MET A 106 -4.17 0.13 -5.82
CA MET A 106 -2.92 -0.57 -6.09
C MET A 106 -2.90 -1.97 -5.46
N PHE A 107 -3.32 -2.08 -4.20
CA PHE A 107 -3.37 -3.37 -3.52
C PHE A 107 -4.41 -4.31 -4.13
N ALA A 108 -5.60 -3.82 -4.46
CA ALA A 108 -6.62 -4.60 -5.16
C ALA A 108 -6.11 -5.13 -6.51
N TYR A 109 -5.43 -4.26 -7.28
CA TYR A 109 -4.82 -4.62 -8.55
C TYR A 109 -3.80 -5.76 -8.38
N VAL A 110 -2.86 -5.61 -7.44
CA VAL A 110 -1.82 -6.62 -7.19
C VAL A 110 -2.43 -7.95 -6.73
N LEU A 111 -3.40 -7.92 -5.82
CA LEU A 111 -4.09 -9.13 -5.33
C LEU A 111 -4.77 -9.89 -6.49
N LEU A 112 -5.52 -9.19 -7.33
CA LEU A 112 -6.27 -9.82 -8.42
C LEU A 112 -5.37 -10.24 -9.58
N LYS A 113 -4.42 -9.39 -9.99
CA LYS A 113 -3.47 -9.70 -11.05
C LYS A 113 -2.50 -10.80 -10.62
N GLY A 114 -1.94 -10.70 -9.41
CA GLY A 114 -1.02 -11.67 -8.87
C GLY A 114 -1.63 -13.07 -8.77
N TYR A 115 -2.88 -13.18 -8.32
CA TYR A 115 -3.60 -14.44 -8.36
C TYR A 115 -3.80 -14.96 -9.80
N ARG A 116 -4.30 -14.13 -10.71
CA ARG A 116 -4.54 -14.52 -12.11
C ARG A 116 -3.27 -14.99 -12.83
N LYS A 117 -2.12 -14.42 -12.47
CA LYS A 117 -0.81 -14.76 -13.05
C LYS A 117 -0.09 -15.91 -12.31
N GLY A 118 -0.67 -16.43 -11.23
CA GLY A 118 -0.09 -17.51 -10.44
C GLY A 118 1.08 -17.05 -9.53
N TYR A 119 1.25 -15.75 -9.31
CA TYR A 119 2.26 -15.19 -8.38
C TYR A 119 1.80 -15.27 -6.93
N LEU A 120 0.49 -15.20 -6.70
CA LEU A 120 -0.17 -15.26 -5.41
C LEU A 120 -1.14 -16.42 -5.33
N ALA A 121 -1.30 -17.00 -4.15
CA ALA A 121 -2.21 -18.11 -3.90
C ALA A 121 -3.69 -17.67 -3.91
N LYS A 122 -4.61 -18.64 -3.92
CA LYS A 122 -6.05 -18.40 -4.11
C LYS A 122 -6.70 -17.53 -3.03
N GLU A 123 -6.25 -17.62 -1.79
CA GLU A 123 -6.77 -16.81 -0.67
C GLU A 123 -6.63 -15.31 -0.91
N TYR A 124 -5.67 -14.89 -1.71
CA TYR A 124 -5.49 -13.48 -2.09
C TYR A 124 -6.55 -12.97 -3.07
N GLN A 125 -7.17 -13.85 -3.85
CA GLN A 125 -8.28 -13.49 -4.73
C GLN A 125 -9.46 -12.93 -3.95
N ASP A 126 -9.84 -13.58 -2.84
CA ASP A 126 -10.98 -13.15 -2.02
C ASP A 126 -10.72 -11.78 -1.38
N ALA A 127 -9.49 -11.56 -0.90
CA ALA A 127 -9.08 -10.24 -0.39
C ALA A 127 -9.13 -9.17 -1.49
N GLY A 128 -8.71 -9.50 -2.70
CA GLY A 128 -8.77 -8.62 -3.88
C GLY A 128 -10.20 -8.28 -4.30
N ILE A 129 -11.10 -9.25 -4.34
CA ILE A 129 -12.53 -9.05 -4.64
C ILE A 129 -13.18 -8.16 -3.57
N LYS A 130 -12.87 -8.42 -2.29
CA LYS A 130 -13.37 -7.61 -1.19
C LYS A 130 -12.87 -6.16 -1.31
N ALA A 131 -11.60 -5.97 -1.65
CA ALA A 131 -11.02 -4.65 -1.88
C ALA A 131 -11.70 -3.92 -3.04
N TYR A 132 -11.90 -4.56 -4.17
CA TYR A 132 -12.58 -3.98 -5.33
C TYR A 132 -13.99 -3.50 -4.98
N LYS A 133 -14.79 -4.35 -4.30
CA LYS A 133 -16.12 -3.95 -3.81
C LYS A 133 -16.06 -2.80 -2.82
N GLY A 134 -15.06 -2.80 -1.95
CA GLY A 134 -14.80 -1.71 -1.00
C GLY A 134 -14.46 -0.39 -1.68
N ILE A 135 -13.65 -0.41 -2.74
CA ILE A 135 -13.30 0.76 -3.56
C ILE A 135 -14.56 1.37 -4.17
N LEU A 136 -15.37 0.57 -4.85
CA LEU A 136 -16.61 1.03 -5.47
C LEU A 136 -17.54 1.69 -4.44
N LYS A 137 -17.66 1.11 -3.26
CA LYS A 137 -18.56 1.59 -2.21
C LYS A 137 -18.07 2.85 -1.51
N ASN A 138 -16.75 2.98 -1.26
CA ASN A 138 -16.21 3.99 -0.35
C ASN A 138 -15.57 5.18 -1.06
N PHE A 139 -15.19 5.02 -2.35
CA PHE A 139 -14.38 6.01 -3.05
C PHE A 139 -15.02 6.54 -4.34
N ILE A 140 -15.94 5.79 -4.94
CA ILE A 140 -16.65 6.24 -6.14
C ILE A 140 -17.82 7.11 -5.76
N GLN A 141 -17.86 8.32 -6.29
CA GLN A 141 -18.97 9.26 -6.16
C GLN A 141 -19.56 9.53 -7.54
N VAL A 142 -20.86 9.30 -7.69
CA VAL A 142 -21.60 9.74 -8.86
C VAL A 142 -22.05 11.19 -8.61
N ASN A 143 -21.69 12.10 -9.50
CA ASN A 143 -22.02 13.51 -9.41
C ASN A 143 -23.42 13.80 -9.98
N PRO A 144 -24.02 14.96 -9.69
CA PRO A 144 -25.35 15.34 -10.20
C PRO A 144 -25.44 15.35 -11.73
N ASP A 145 -24.35 15.67 -12.42
CA ASP A 145 -24.22 15.66 -13.89
C ASP A 145 -23.94 14.25 -14.48
N LYS A 146 -23.98 13.20 -13.65
CA LYS A 146 -23.71 11.81 -13.97
C LYS A 146 -22.23 11.48 -14.26
N THR A 147 -21.31 12.41 -14.09
CA THR A 147 -19.88 12.11 -14.08
C THR A 147 -19.50 11.33 -12.83
N ILE A 148 -18.32 10.71 -12.85
CA ILE A 148 -17.81 9.89 -11.75
C ILE A 148 -16.55 10.55 -11.19
N SER A 149 -16.46 10.62 -9.86
CA SER A 149 -15.27 11.10 -9.18
C SER A 149 -14.68 10.03 -8.27
N LEU A 150 -13.35 9.95 -8.23
CA LEU A 150 -12.62 9.18 -7.24
C LEU A 150 -12.30 10.07 -6.04
N THR A 151 -12.82 9.71 -4.88
CA THR A 151 -12.66 10.51 -3.65
C THR A 151 -11.55 9.95 -2.75
N LYS A 152 -11.17 10.70 -1.71
CA LYS A 152 -10.18 10.29 -0.69
C LYS A 152 -8.81 9.91 -1.27
N CYS A 153 -8.38 10.61 -2.30
CA CYS A 153 -7.04 10.49 -2.83
C CYS A 153 -6.07 11.30 -1.94
N CYS A 154 -5.07 10.67 -1.36
CA CYS A 154 -4.00 11.38 -0.68
C CYS A 154 -3.24 12.29 -1.67
N SER A 155 -2.88 13.50 -1.27
CA SER A 155 -2.09 14.40 -2.12
C SER A 155 -0.66 13.88 -2.30
N VAL A 156 0.17 14.10 -1.32
CA VAL A 156 1.54 13.56 -1.23
C VAL A 156 1.85 13.26 0.23
N SER A 157 2.80 12.37 0.48
CA SER A 157 3.32 12.12 1.81
C SER A 157 4.80 12.45 1.89
N GLY A 158 5.14 13.43 2.73
CA GLY A 158 6.51 13.64 3.18
C GLY A 158 6.86 12.74 4.36
N LEU A 159 8.12 12.75 4.74
CA LEU A 159 8.62 12.10 5.93
C LEU A 159 8.52 13.05 7.13
N GLY A 160 8.27 12.51 8.32
CA GLY A 160 8.19 13.29 9.53
C GLY A 160 8.39 12.46 10.80
N PRO A 161 8.71 13.09 11.93
CA PRO A 161 8.82 12.42 13.21
C PRO A 161 7.41 12.13 13.76
N GLY A 162 7.09 10.88 13.97
CA GLY A 162 5.81 10.46 14.54
C GLY A 162 4.61 10.52 13.59
N PRO A 163 3.40 10.19 14.08
CA PRO A 163 2.22 10.00 13.24
C PRO A 163 1.62 11.29 12.68
N GLY A 164 1.75 12.42 13.38
CA GLY A 164 1.11 13.68 13.00
C GLY A 164 1.34 14.09 11.54
N PRO A 165 2.59 14.24 11.08
CA PRO A 165 2.89 14.60 9.70
C PRO A 165 2.33 13.64 8.65
N TYR A 166 2.07 12.40 9.01
CA TYR A 166 1.50 11.42 8.10
C TYR A 166 -0.02 11.54 7.97
N VAL A 167 -0.74 11.67 9.09
CA VAL A 167 -2.20 11.60 9.13
C VAL A 167 -2.92 12.93 8.90
N THR A 168 -2.19 14.06 8.93
CA THR A 168 -2.76 15.40 8.71
C THR A 168 -2.72 15.87 7.25
N LYS A 169 -2.31 14.99 6.35
CA LYS A 169 -2.24 15.34 4.93
C LYS A 169 -3.62 15.51 4.31
N PRO A 170 -3.78 16.51 3.43
CA PRO A 170 -5.04 16.69 2.74
C PRO A 170 -5.30 15.51 1.79
N ASN A 171 -6.54 15.11 1.72
CA ASN A 171 -7.05 14.29 0.64
C ASN A 171 -7.96 15.14 -0.27
N PHE A 172 -8.12 14.72 -1.48
CA PHE A 172 -8.92 15.42 -2.46
C PHE A 172 -9.70 14.47 -3.36
N LYS A 173 -10.70 15.03 -4.00
CA LYS A 173 -11.50 14.40 -5.02
C LYS A 173 -10.83 14.58 -6.39
N ARG A 174 -10.82 13.54 -7.19
CA ARG A 174 -10.45 13.62 -8.60
C ARG A 174 -11.68 13.38 -9.43
N ASP A 175 -11.98 14.35 -10.26
CA ASP A 175 -13.08 14.28 -11.21
C ASP A 175 -12.60 13.61 -12.50
N GLY A 176 -13.43 12.73 -13.04
CA GLY A 176 -13.19 12.04 -14.31
C GLY A 176 -13.81 12.78 -15.49
#